data_f02b83e468c98eb6dcaf2bf8ad36ff91
#
_entry.id   f02b83e468c98eb6dcaf2bf8ad36ff91
#
_cell.length_a   1.000
_cell.length_b   1.000
_cell.length_c   1.000
_cell.angle_alpha   90.00
_cell.angle_beta   90.00
_cell.angle_gamma   90.00
#
_symmetry.space_group_name_H-M   'P 1'
#
loop_
_entity.id
_entity.type
_entity.pdbx_description
1 polymer ?
#
loop_
_entity_poly.entity_id
_entity_poly.type
_entity_poly.pdbx_seq_one_letter_code
_entity_poly.pdbx_strand_id
1 'polypeptide(L)'
;MSEESALSFRKLVSAMRTTEKEYWAHRDKKMLRQSIELEKRVDSIIMKADGNDVPQNDNGTFFLLVAELRASTIQYFQEKKKPQPDKELVNSLFKTIKETEAKLDKMLIRHQDEQIKKDGYSIHYQVMERLPRAHQARPVFSSMDEQLAKVELDDLYRHPDPPGTMYFICKKYLGKDGKPLTEEEVDKIINNNLNS
;
A
#
# COMPACT_ATOMS: atom_id res chain seq x y z
N MET A 1 -12.62 -16.42 10.64
CA MET A 1 -11.80 -16.56 9.42
C MET A 1 -10.50 -17.26 9.78
N SER A 2 -10.12 -18.36 9.11
CA SER A 2 -8.84 -19.04 9.35
C SER A 2 -7.66 -18.16 8.91
N GLU A 3 -6.44 -18.45 9.40
CA GLU A 3 -5.21 -17.72 9.00
C GLU A 3 -4.97 -17.82 7.49
N GLU A 4 -5.19 -18.98 6.89
CA GLU A 4 -5.08 -19.24 5.47
C GLU A 4 -6.10 -18.41 4.66
N SER A 5 -7.35 -18.33 5.13
CA SER A 5 -8.39 -17.49 4.50
C SER A 5 -8.05 -16.00 4.59
N ALA A 6 -7.44 -15.57 5.71
CA ALA A 6 -7.01 -14.18 5.89
C ALA A 6 -5.87 -13.82 4.96
N LEU A 7 -4.88 -14.72 4.79
CA LEU A 7 -3.77 -14.54 3.86
C LEU A 7 -4.27 -14.47 2.41
N SER A 8 -5.16 -15.39 2.02
CA SER A 8 -5.78 -15.40 0.68
C SER A 8 -6.58 -14.12 0.41
N PHE A 9 -7.31 -13.61 1.40
CA PHE A 9 -8.03 -12.34 1.29
C PHE A 9 -7.07 -11.15 1.12
N ARG A 10 -5.95 -11.08 1.89
CA ARG A 10 -4.94 -10.03 1.72
C ARG A 10 -4.31 -10.04 0.32
N LYS A 11 -4.01 -11.23 -0.22
CA LYS A 11 -3.51 -11.39 -1.60
C LYS A 11 -4.49 -10.82 -2.63
N LEU A 12 -5.76 -11.16 -2.50
CA LEU A 12 -6.81 -10.67 -3.40
C LEU A 12 -6.94 -9.15 -3.34
N VAL A 13 -6.94 -8.57 -2.13
CA VAL A 13 -7.01 -7.11 -1.94
C VAL A 13 -5.75 -6.41 -2.45
N SER A 14 -4.56 -6.99 -2.25
CA SER A 14 -3.31 -6.48 -2.81
C SER A 14 -3.38 -6.41 -4.33
N ALA A 15 -3.81 -7.49 -4.99
CA ALA A 15 -3.99 -7.52 -6.45
C ALA A 15 -5.01 -6.47 -6.92
N MET A 16 -6.15 -6.32 -6.23
CA MET A 16 -7.15 -5.30 -6.51
C MET A 16 -6.52 -3.89 -6.46
N ARG A 17 -5.84 -3.56 -5.36
CA ARG A 17 -5.21 -2.24 -5.17
C ARG A 17 -4.12 -1.94 -6.20
N THR A 18 -3.29 -2.92 -6.55
CA THR A 18 -2.27 -2.77 -7.60
C THR A 18 -2.92 -2.47 -8.94
N THR A 19 -3.93 -3.27 -9.34
CA THR A 19 -4.62 -3.09 -10.61
C THR A 19 -5.37 -1.76 -10.70
N GLU A 20 -5.97 -1.29 -9.59
CA GLU A 20 -6.57 0.05 -9.51
C GLU A 20 -5.54 1.16 -9.75
N LYS A 21 -4.38 1.09 -9.08
CA LYS A 21 -3.29 2.08 -9.25
C LYS A 21 -2.77 2.09 -10.69
N GLU A 22 -2.54 0.93 -11.28
CA GLU A 22 -2.10 0.79 -12.68
C GLU A 22 -3.14 1.37 -13.64
N TYR A 23 -4.43 1.08 -13.42
CA TYR A 23 -5.49 1.70 -14.22
C TYR A 23 -5.46 3.23 -14.12
N TRP A 24 -5.32 3.79 -12.92
CA TRP A 24 -5.28 5.24 -12.76
C TRP A 24 -4.03 5.87 -13.37
N ALA A 25 -2.89 5.19 -13.38
CA ALA A 25 -1.65 5.64 -14.00
C ALA A 25 -1.70 5.62 -15.52
N HIS A 26 -2.27 4.56 -16.12
CA HIS A 26 -2.16 4.29 -17.54
C HIS A 26 -3.50 4.37 -18.30
N ARG A 27 -4.64 4.41 -17.61
CA ARG A 27 -6.01 4.42 -18.18
C ARG A 27 -6.30 3.27 -19.13
N ASP A 28 -5.65 2.12 -18.93
CA ASP A 28 -5.83 0.92 -19.75
C ASP A 28 -7.18 0.26 -19.45
N LYS A 29 -7.96 0.01 -20.53
CA LYS A 29 -9.27 -0.66 -20.42
C LYS A 29 -9.17 -2.11 -19.94
N LYS A 30 -8.05 -2.80 -20.18
CA LYS A 30 -7.83 -4.16 -19.68
C LYS A 30 -7.67 -4.14 -18.16
N MET A 31 -6.87 -3.19 -17.63
CA MET A 31 -6.70 -2.99 -16.19
C MET A 31 -8.02 -2.61 -15.52
N LEU A 32 -8.84 -1.76 -16.14
CA LEU A 32 -10.18 -1.45 -15.63
C LEU A 32 -11.07 -2.70 -15.49
N ARG A 33 -11.11 -3.56 -16.50
CA ARG A 33 -11.92 -4.80 -16.45
C ARG A 33 -11.42 -5.73 -15.35
N GLN A 34 -10.11 -5.87 -15.24
CA GLN A 34 -9.48 -6.69 -14.23
C GLN A 34 -9.74 -6.13 -12.81
N SER A 35 -9.65 -4.82 -12.61
CA SER A 35 -10.01 -4.16 -11.35
C SER A 35 -11.44 -4.47 -10.95
N ILE A 36 -12.41 -4.28 -11.85
CA ILE A 36 -13.83 -4.57 -11.59
C ILE A 36 -14.06 -6.04 -11.22
N GLU A 37 -13.34 -6.97 -11.83
CA GLU A 37 -13.46 -8.41 -11.51
C GLU A 37 -12.92 -8.71 -10.10
N LEU A 38 -11.77 -8.13 -9.76
CA LEU A 38 -11.19 -8.28 -8.42
C LEU A 38 -12.07 -7.64 -7.35
N GLU A 39 -12.63 -6.46 -7.60
CA GLU A 39 -13.59 -5.80 -6.74
C GLU A 39 -14.81 -6.68 -6.43
N LYS A 40 -15.42 -7.28 -7.47
CA LYS A 40 -16.56 -8.20 -7.28
C LYS A 40 -16.20 -9.41 -6.40
N ARG A 41 -14.99 -9.94 -6.56
CA ARG A 41 -14.53 -11.05 -5.72
C ARG A 41 -14.34 -10.62 -4.27
N VAL A 42 -13.77 -9.47 -4.02
CA VAL A 42 -13.63 -8.88 -2.69
C VAL A 42 -15.01 -8.65 -2.07
N ASP A 43 -15.93 -8.02 -2.80
CA ASP A 43 -17.30 -7.76 -2.35
C ASP A 43 -18.05 -9.05 -2.00
N SER A 44 -17.88 -10.12 -2.80
CA SER A 44 -18.45 -11.43 -2.51
C SER A 44 -17.96 -12.05 -1.21
N ILE A 45 -16.68 -11.84 -0.85
CA ILE A 45 -16.14 -12.33 0.43
C ILE A 45 -16.70 -11.50 1.58
N ILE A 46 -16.76 -10.17 1.43
CA ILE A 46 -17.32 -9.27 2.46
C ILE A 46 -18.77 -9.62 2.73
N MET A 47 -19.59 -9.83 1.70
CA MET A 47 -21.01 -10.17 1.84
C MET A 47 -21.26 -11.53 2.51
N LYS A 48 -20.34 -12.48 2.38
CA LYS A 48 -20.46 -13.82 2.98
C LYS A 48 -19.95 -13.87 4.43
N ALA A 49 -19.17 -12.88 4.84
CA ALA A 49 -18.66 -12.82 6.21
C ALA A 49 -19.80 -12.40 7.15
N ASP A 50 -20.08 -13.25 8.14
CA ASP A 50 -20.95 -12.89 9.24
C ASP A 50 -20.19 -11.91 10.15
N GLY A 51 -20.79 -10.78 10.50
CA GLY A 51 -20.12 -9.74 11.31
C GLY A 51 -19.56 -10.23 12.65
N ASN A 52 -20.05 -11.38 13.14
CA ASN A 52 -19.57 -12.05 14.36
C ASN A 52 -18.28 -12.84 14.16
N ASP A 53 -17.88 -13.12 12.90
CA ASP A 53 -16.69 -13.92 12.55
C ASP A 53 -15.45 -13.09 12.28
N VAL A 54 -15.52 -11.77 12.44
CA VAL A 54 -14.37 -10.88 12.22
C VAL A 54 -13.44 -10.96 13.44
N PRO A 55 -12.20 -11.47 13.30
CA PRO A 55 -11.31 -11.63 14.43
C PRO A 55 -10.89 -10.26 15.00
N GLN A 56 -10.73 -10.17 16.33
CA GLN A 56 -10.26 -8.96 17.01
C GLN A 56 -8.71 -8.86 16.97
N ASN A 57 -8.15 -8.86 15.78
CA ASN A 57 -6.71 -8.76 15.54
C ASN A 57 -6.43 -7.97 14.26
N ASP A 58 -5.17 -7.94 13.84
CA ASP A 58 -4.73 -7.22 12.64
C ASP A 58 -5.44 -7.69 11.35
N ASN A 59 -5.79 -8.98 11.25
CA ASN A 59 -6.55 -9.49 10.11
C ASN A 59 -7.99 -8.99 10.10
N GLY A 60 -8.64 -8.90 11.27
CA GLY A 60 -9.97 -8.32 11.38
C GLY A 60 -9.98 -6.82 11.12
N THR A 61 -8.99 -6.08 11.62
CA THR A 61 -8.82 -4.66 11.31
C THR A 61 -8.66 -4.44 9.81
N PHE A 62 -7.83 -5.25 9.16
CA PHE A 62 -7.65 -5.22 7.71
C PHE A 62 -8.96 -5.48 6.96
N PHE A 63 -9.69 -6.52 7.36
CA PHE A 63 -10.99 -6.86 6.76
C PHE A 63 -11.99 -5.71 6.88
N LEU A 64 -12.12 -5.10 8.05
CA LEU A 64 -13.04 -3.97 8.28
C LEU A 64 -12.67 -2.75 7.46
N LEU A 65 -11.38 -2.44 7.32
CA LEU A 65 -10.92 -1.35 6.44
C LEU A 65 -11.26 -1.60 4.97
N VAL A 66 -11.13 -2.85 4.50
CA VAL A 66 -11.52 -3.19 3.12
C VAL A 66 -13.03 -3.06 2.94
N ALA A 67 -13.82 -3.51 3.90
CA ALA A 67 -15.28 -3.38 3.85
C ALA A 67 -15.71 -1.90 3.83
N GLU A 68 -15.10 -1.05 4.67
CA GLU A 68 -15.34 0.40 4.69
C GLU A 68 -14.96 1.05 3.35
N LEU A 69 -13.80 0.70 2.79
CA LEU A 69 -13.35 1.20 1.49
C LEU A 69 -14.37 0.85 0.39
N ARG A 70 -14.80 -0.42 0.32
CA ARG A 70 -15.75 -0.88 -0.70
C ARG A 70 -17.11 -0.21 -0.55
N ALA A 71 -17.65 -0.15 0.66
CA ALA A 71 -18.92 0.52 0.95
C ALA A 71 -18.89 2.00 0.55
N SER A 72 -17.85 2.73 0.97
CA SER A 72 -17.68 4.15 0.65
C SER A 72 -17.51 4.38 -0.85
N THR A 73 -16.78 3.50 -1.55
CA THR A 73 -16.57 3.59 -3.00
C THR A 73 -17.88 3.36 -3.76
N ILE A 74 -18.66 2.35 -3.40
CA ILE A 74 -19.96 2.07 -4.01
C ILE A 74 -20.90 3.26 -3.80
N GLN A 75 -21.01 3.77 -2.57
CA GLN A 75 -21.85 4.90 -2.22
C GLN A 75 -21.43 6.18 -2.98
N TYR A 76 -20.13 6.44 -3.09
CA TYR A 76 -19.59 7.57 -3.84
C TYR A 76 -20.04 7.54 -5.31
N PHE A 77 -19.91 6.39 -5.99
CA PHE A 77 -20.33 6.28 -7.38
C PHE A 77 -21.85 6.30 -7.55
N GLN A 78 -22.62 5.78 -6.60
CA GLN A 78 -24.08 5.88 -6.60
C GLN A 78 -24.53 7.34 -6.48
N GLU A 79 -23.92 8.09 -5.54
CA GLU A 79 -24.24 9.51 -5.34
C GLU A 79 -23.90 10.34 -6.58
N LYS A 80 -22.71 10.12 -7.17
CA LYS A 80 -22.28 10.83 -8.39
C LYS A 80 -23.15 10.56 -9.62
N LYS A 81 -23.89 9.47 -9.66
CA LYS A 81 -24.79 9.14 -10.77
C LYS A 81 -26.17 9.79 -10.63
N LYS A 82 -26.51 10.37 -9.49
CA LYS A 82 -27.78 11.07 -9.31
C LYS A 82 -27.86 12.31 -10.20
N PRO A 83 -29.06 12.69 -10.67
CA PRO A 83 -29.24 13.92 -11.44
C PRO A 83 -28.82 15.19 -10.69
N GLN A 84 -28.95 15.17 -9.36
CA GLN A 84 -28.53 16.23 -8.44
C GLN A 84 -27.71 15.60 -7.29
N PRO A 85 -26.40 15.40 -7.48
CA PRO A 85 -25.54 14.84 -6.44
C PRO A 85 -25.41 15.79 -5.25
N ASP A 86 -25.45 15.23 -4.05
CA ASP A 86 -25.07 15.96 -2.84
C ASP A 86 -23.55 16.16 -2.82
N LYS A 87 -23.12 17.40 -3.03
CA LYS A 87 -21.68 17.74 -3.11
C LYS A 87 -20.94 17.53 -1.79
N GLU A 88 -21.59 17.79 -0.65
CA GLU A 88 -20.96 17.60 0.66
C GLU A 88 -20.75 16.12 0.95
N LEU A 89 -21.75 15.30 0.67
CA LEU A 89 -21.65 13.84 0.79
C LEU A 89 -20.58 13.27 -0.15
N VAL A 90 -20.54 13.69 -1.42
CA VAL A 90 -19.52 13.26 -2.40
C VAL A 90 -18.12 13.61 -1.89
N ASN A 91 -17.90 14.82 -1.38
CA ASN A 91 -16.60 15.25 -0.86
C ASN A 91 -16.21 14.47 0.40
N SER A 92 -17.14 14.23 1.31
CA SER A 92 -16.95 13.44 2.53
C SER A 92 -16.55 12.00 2.19
N LEU A 93 -17.30 11.35 1.30
CA LEU A 93 -17.00 9.99 0.84
C LEU A 93 -15.64 9.91 0.16
N PHE A 94 -15.31 10.87 -0.70
CA PHE A 94 -13.99 10.92 -1.35
C PHE A 94 -12.86 11.02 -0.33
N LYS A 95 -13.01 11.85 0.70
CA LYS A 95 -12.03 11.96 1.79
C LYS A 95 -11.88 10.64 2.54
N THR A 96 -12.99 10.01 2.94
CA THR A 96 -12.99 8.70 3.60
C THR A 96 -12.29 7.65 2.75
N ILE A 97 -12.60 7.57 1.45
CA ILE A 97 -11.94 6.65 0.52
C ILE A 97 -10.42 6.87 0.55
N LYS A 98 -9.93 8.12 0.42
CA LYS A 98 -8.50 8.42 0.39
C LYS A 98 -7.79 8.08 1.70
N GLU A 99 -8.40 8.36 2.83
CA GLU A 99 -7.87 8.02 4.15
C GLU A 99 -7.80 6.50 4.37
N THR A 100 -8.86 5.79 3.97
CA THR A 100 -8.94 4.33 4.11
C THR A 100 -7.98 3.62 3.14
N GLU A 101 -7.85 4.11 1.89
CA GLU A 101 -6.82 3.65 0.93
C GLU A 101 -5.41 3.76 1.51
N ALA A 102 -5.07 4.92 2.09
CA ALA A 102 -3.74 5.15 2.66
C ALA A 102 -3.44 4.20 3.84
N LYS A 103 -4.42 3.98 4.73
CA LYS A 103 -4.29 3.03 5.84
C LYS A 103 -4.09 1.59 5.33
N LEU A 104 -4.90 1.19 4.35
CA LEU A 104 -4.88 -0.14 3.76
C LEU A 104 -3.54 -0.41 3.05
N ASP A 105 -3.08 0.53 2.21
CA ASP A 105 -1.81 0.42 1.51
C ASP A 105 -0.64 0.29 2.50
N LYS A 106 -0.66 1.04 3.60
CA LYS A 106 0.34 0.93 4.68
C LYS A 106 0.34 -0.47 5.33
N MET A 107 -0.83 -1.05 5.58
CA MET A 107 -0.93 -2.42 6.14
C MET A 107 -0.43 -3.47 5.15
N LEU A 108 -0.73 -3.33 3.85
CA LEU A 108 -0.24 -4.23 2.81
C LEU A 108 1.28 -4.19 2.70
N ILE A 109 1.87 -2.99 2.67
CA ILE A 109 3.33 -2.82 2.61
C ILE A 109 4.00 -3.44 3.84
N ARG A 110 3.46 -3.19 5.05
CA ARG A 110 4.00 -3.78 6.28
C ARG A 110 3.98 -5.31 6.23
N HIS A 111 2.87 -5.88 5.78
CA HIS A 111 2.76 -7.33 5.65
C HIS A 111 3.75 -7.91 4.63
N GLN A 112 3.95 -7.25 3.49
CA GLN A 112 4.97 -7.64 2.50
C GLN A 112 6.38 -7.60 3.10
N ASP A 113 6.73 -6.53 3.80
CA ASP A 113 8.02 -6.39 4.49
C ASP A 113 8.25 -7.51 5.51
N GLU A 114 7.22 -7.88 6.28
CA GLU A 114 7.28 -8.97 7.25
C GLU A 114 7.51 -10.33 6.58
N GLN A 115 6.86 -10.60 5.44
CA GLN A 115 7.10 -11.82 4.66
C GLN A 115 8.52 -11.86 4.09
N ILE A 116 8.98 -10.77 3.49
CA ILE A 116 10.35 -10.67 2.97
C ILE A 116 11.39 -10.96 4.06
N LYS A 117 11.19 -10.42 5.27
CA LYS A 117 12.07 -10.69 6.43
C LYS A 117 11.99 -12.14 6.89
N LYS A 118 10.81 -12.76 6.92
CA LYS A 118 10.63 -14.20 7.26
C LYS A 118 11.36 -15.12 6.28
N ASP A 119 11.43 -14.74 5.01
CA ASP A 119 12.15 -15.50 3.98
C ASP A 119 13.69 -15.34 4.06
N GLY A 120 14.16 -14.56 5.05
CA GLY A 120 15.58 -14.38 5.33
C GLY A 120 16.26 -13.27 4.50
N TYR A 121 15.46 -12.41 3.86
CA TYR A 121 15.94 -11.17 3.25
C TYR A 121 15.98 -10.04 4.27
N SER A 122 16.77 -9.01 4.01
CA SER A 122 16.84 -7.82 4.87
C SER A 122 16.37 -6.56 4.13
N ILE A 123 15.86 -5.60 4.90
CA ILE A 123 15.40 -4.32 4.39
C ILE A 123 16.28 -3.24 5.00
N HIS A 124 16.92 -2.46 4.15
CA HIS A 124 17.63 -1.25 4.54
C HIS A 124 16.82 -0.01 4.18
N TYR A 125 16.70 0.89 5.12
CA TYR A 125 16.05 2.18 4.96
C TYR A 125 17.14 3.22 4.72
N GLN A 126 17.14 3.82 3.53
CA GLN A 126 18.11 4.84 3.14
C GLN A 126 17.44 6.21 3.13
N VAL A 127 17.99 7.17 3.87
CA VAL A 127 17.62 8.57 3.70
C VAL A 127 18.38 9.09 2.48
N MET A 128 17.62 9.52 1.49
CA MET A 128 18.12 10.06 0.23
C MET A 128 18.08 11.56 0.26
N GLU A 129 19.11 12.19 -0.23
CA GLU A 129 19.21 13.63 -0.45
C GLU A 129 19.15 13.95 -1.94
N ARG A 130 18.33 14.91 -2.32
CA ARG A 130 18.34 15.50 -3.67
C ARG A 130 18.54 16.99 -3.55
N LEU A 131 19.72 17.44 -3.97
CA LEU A 131 20.07 18.86 -3.99
C LEU A 131 19.20 19.64 -4.97
N PRO A 132 19.00 20.95 -4.78
CA PRO A 132 18.31 21.81 -5.73
C PRO A 132 18.94 21.67 -7.12
N ARG A 133 18.11 21.45 -8.15
CA ARG A 133 18.50 21.23 -9.55
C ARG A 133 19.28 19.94 -9.84
N ALA A 134 19.49 19.05 -8.87
CA ALA A 134 20.08 17.74 -9.13
C ALA A 134 19.05 16.80 -9.76
N HIS A 135 19.46 16.06 -10.80
CA HIS A 135 18.62 15.04 -11.43
C HIS A 135 18.57 13.73 -10.64
N GLN A 136 19.60 13.47 -9.83
CA GLN A 136 19.72 12.24 -9.05
C GLN A 136 19.81 12.54 -7.57
N ALA A 137 19.23 11.64 -6.77
CA ALA A 137 19.39 11.66 -5.33
C ALA A 137 20.55 10.74 -4.92
N ARG A 138 21.20 11.04 -3.79
CA ARG A 138 22.26 10.22 -3.19
C ARG A 138 21.88 9.79 -1.78
N PRO A 139 22.31 8.61 -1.31
CA PRO A 139 22.11 8.21 0.07
C PRO A 139 23.01 9.03 0.99
N VAL A 140 22.44 9.55 2.07
CA VAL A 140 23.18 10.28 3.13
C VAL A 140 23.17 9.55 4.46
N PHE A 141 22.20 8.63 4.66
CA PHE A 141 22.12 7.78 5.83
C PHE A 141 21.53 6.42 5.43
N SER A 142 21.88 5.35 6.16
CA SER A 142 21.32 4.01 5.95
C SER A 142 21.22 3.26 7.27
N SER A 143 20.07 2.61 7.51
CA SER A 143 19.82 1.78 8.69
C SER A 143 18.91 0.60 8.35
N MET A 144 19.02 -0.50 9.11
CA MET A 144 18.05 -1.59 9.11
C MET A 144 16.84 -1.26 9.98
N ASP A 145 16.93 -0.23 10.81
CA ASP A 145 15.85 0.29 11.65
C ASP A 145 15.17 1.47 10.96
N GLU A 146 13.89 1.30 10.64
CA GLU A 146 13.05 2.33 10.00
C GLU A 146 12.90 3.58 10.89
N GLN A 147 12.84 3.40 12.21
CA GLN A 147 12.68 4.53 13.13
C GLN A 147 13.91 5.41 13.17
N LEU A 148 15.11 4.80 13.16
CA LEU A 148 16.35 5.56 13.06
C LEU A 148 16.42 6.34 11.74
N ALA A 149 15.99 5.75 10.63
CA ALA A 149 15.95 6.46 9.35
C ALA A 149 14.94 7.63 9.37
N LYS A 150 13.81 7.49 10.08
CA LYS A 150 12.84 8.58 10.24
C LYS A 150 13.36 9.71 11.12
N VAL A 151 14.02 9.38 12.21
CA VAL A 151 14.65 10.41 13.10
C VAL A 151 15.68 11.22 12.33
N GLU A 152 16.53 10.55 11.55
CA GLU A 152 17.52 11.22 10.69
C GLU A 152 16.85 12.10 9.62
N LEU A 153 15.80 11.59 8.99
CA LEU A 153 15.02 12.36 8.01
C LEU A 153 14.44 13.63 8.63
N ASP A 154 13.83 13.53 9.81
CA ASP A 154 13.25 14.67 10.53
C ASP A 154 14.29 15.70 10.91
N ASP A 155 15.50 15.27 11.29
CA ASP A 155 16.61 16.16 11.64
C ASP A 155 17.13 16.92 10.41
N LEU A 156 17.32 16.23 9.30
CA LEU A 156 17.72 16.82 8.02
C LEU A 156 16.69 17.82 7.47
N TYR A 157 15.38 17.56 7.68
CA TYR A 157 14.34 18.50 7.27
C TYR A 157 14.29 19.77 8.11
N ARG A 158 14.73 19.72 9.37
CA ARG A 158 14.82 20.92 10.22
C ARG A 158 15.94 21.85 9.79
N HIS A 159 16.99 21.32 9.19
CA HIS A 159 18.20 22.05 8.81
C HIS A 159 18.65 21.71 7.38
N PRO A 160 17.80 21.98 6.34
CA PRO A 160 18.15 21.63 4.97
C PRO A 160 19.34 22.49 4.49
N ASP A 161 20.42 21.83 4.04
CA ASP A 161 21.61 22.50 3.52
C ASP A 161 22.02 21.89 2.16
N PRO A 162 22.02 22.66 1.08
CA PRO A 162 21.52 24.04 0.97
C PRO A 162 19.98 24.15 1.01
N PRO A 163 19.41 25.34 1.25
CA PRO A 163 17.97 25.54 1.24
C PRO A 163 17.32 25.04 -0.06
N GLY A 164 16.20 24.32 0.05
CA GLY A 164 15.52 23.68 -1.08
C GLY A 164 15.99 22.26 -1.39
N THR A 165 16.91 21.70 -0.59
CA THR A 165 17.25 20.28 -0.64
C THR A 165 16.04 19.45 -0.22
N MET A 166 15.80 18.37 -0.95
CA MET A 166 14.72 17.41 -0.64
C MET A 166 15.32 16.14 -0.05
N TYR A 167 14.73 15.69 1.05
CA TYR A 167 15.08 14.43 1.70
C TYR A 167 13.90 13.46 1.64
N PHE A 168 14.16 12.18 1.50
CA PHE A 168 13.13 11.14 1.51
C PHE A 168 13.72 9.78 1.85
N ILE A 169 12.88 8.87 2.38
CA ILE A 169 13.31 7.51 2.67
C ILE A 169 13.04 6.61 1.47
N CYS A 170 14.06 5.85 1.07
CA CYS A 170 13.97 4.73 0.14
C CYS A 170 14.18 3.42 0.89
N LYS A 171 13.45 2.38 0.51
CA LYS A 171 13.73 1.01 0.92
C LYS A 171 14.66 0.35 -0.09
N LYS A 172 15.66 -0.37 0.43
CA LYS A 172 16.55 -1.21 -0.34
C LYS A 172 16.49 -2.63 0.21
N TYR A 173 16.10 -3.56 -0.60
CA TYR A 173 16.02 -4.95 -0.24
C TYR A 173 17.36 -5.61 -0.52
N LEU A 174 17.85 -6.41 0.43
CA LEU A 174 19.11 -7.16 0.28
C LEU A 174 18.82 -8.66 0.28
N GLY A 175 19.50 -9.36 -0.61
CA GLY A 175 19.52 -10.81 -0.67
C GLY A 175 20.14 -11.44 0.57
N LYS A 176 20.02 -12.75 0.67
CA LYS A 176 20.63 -13.54 1.76
C LYS A 176 22.17 -13.45 1.80
N ASP A 177 22.77 -13.07 0.68
CA ASP A 177 24.21 -12.80 0.52
C ASP A 177 24.59 -11.33 0.83
N GLY A 178 23.63 -10.52 1.27
CA GLY A 178 23.80 -9.10 1.58
C GLY A 178 23.88 -8.18 0.36
N LYS A 179 23.72 -8.69 -0.86
CA LYS A 179 23.72 -7.86 -2.06
C LYS A 179 22.35 -7.23 -2.32
N PRO A 180 22.33 -6.03 -2.89
CA PRO A 180 21.07 -5.40 -3.29
C PRO A 180 20.32 -6.25 -4.30
N LEU A 181 19.01 -6.42 -4.06
CA LEU A 181 18.08 -7.01 -5.02
C LEU A 181 17.65 -5.95 -6.03
N THR A 182 17.45 -6.39 -7.26
CA THR A 182 16.80 -5.59 -8.30
C THR A 182 15.27 -5.51 -8.06
N GLU A 183 14.60 -4.54 -8.66
CA GLU A 183 13.14 -4.44 -8.59
C GLU A 183 12.46 -5.73 -9.09
N GLU A 184 12.95 -6.32 -10.19
CA GLU A 184 12.42 -7.58 -10.72
C GLU A 184 12.58 -8.77 -9.75
N GLU A 185 13.67 -8.82 -9.00
CA GLU A 185 13.90 -9.86 -7.99
C GLU A 185 12.97 -9.66 -6.79
N VAL A 186 12.78 -8.42 -6.34
CA VAL A 186 11.84 -8.08 -5.27
C VAL A 186 10.42 -8.44 -5.69
N ASP A 187 10.00 -8.08 -6.90
CA ASP A 187 8.69 -8.40 -7.43
C ASP A 187 8.46 -9.93 -7.53
N LYS A 188 9.48 -10.69 -7.94
CA LYS A 188 9.41 -12.16 -7.95
C LYS A 188 9.23 -12.74 -6.56
N ILE A 189 9.95 -12.23 -5.55
CA ILE A 189 9.81 -12.67 -4.16
C ILE A 189 8.40 -12.38 -3.65
N ILE A 190 7.91 -11.16 -3.86
CA ILE A 190 6.55 -10.76 -3.46
C ILE A 190 5.51 -11.63 -4.16
N ASN A 191 5.63 -11.85 -5.48
CA ASN A 191 4.69 -12.64 -6.25
C ASN A 191 4.74 -14.14 -5.89
N ASN A 192 5.92 -14.71 -5.60
CA ASN A 192 6.03 -16.09 -5.15
C ASN A 192 5.36 -16.26 -3.78
N ASN A 193 5.53 -15.31 -2.87
CA ASN A 193 4.84 -15.29 -1.57
C ASN A 193 3.34 -15.05 -1.72
N LEU A 194 2.91 -14.45 -2.82
CA LEU A 194 1.51 -14.34 -3.18
C LEU A 194 0.93 -15.64 -3.76
N ASN A 195 1.75 -16.56 -4.28
CA ASN A 195 1.32 -17.80 -4.95
C ASN A 195 1.57 -19.07 -4.11
N SER A 196 2.26 -18.99 -2.99
CA SER A 196 2.46 -20.06 -2.01
C SER A 196 1.45 -19.96 -0.86
#